data_f0fa3dd83a3c0158cc82a3ea0b8f7520
#
_entry.id   f0fa3dd83a3c0158cc82a3ea0b8f7520
#
_cell.length_a   1.000
_cell.length_b   1.000
_cell.length_c   1.000
_cell.angle_alpha   90.00
_cell.angle_beta   90.00
_cell.angle_gamma   90.00
#
_symmetry.space_group_name_H-M   'P 1'
#
loop_
_entity.id
_entity.type
_entity.pdbx_description
1 polymer ?
#
loop_
_entity_poly.entity_id
_entity_poly.type
_entity_poly.pdbx_seq_one_letter_code
_entity_poly.pdbx_strand_id
1 'polypeptide(L)'
;YLQKLIDVEIDAKACQFAQNGISQEELDQAKKYLTGAYPLRFDGNGPIASILVGMQMQRLPVDYINTRNDSVNAVTLEEINRVIKDVYLPDDLHFTVVGQPEGL
;
A
#
# COMPACT_ATOMS: atom_id res chain seq x y z
N TYR A 1 -17.37 -1.77 -22.13
CA TYR A 1 -16.12 -1.06 -22.50
C TYR A 1 -15.28 -0.71 -21.28
N LEU A 2 -15.90 -0.16 -20.22
CA LEU A 2 -15.21 0.17 -18.96
C LEU A 2 -14.75 -1.08 -18.21
N GLN A 3 -15.57 -2.13 -18.14
CA GLN A 3 -15.22 -3.40 -17.51
C GLN A 3 -13.99 -4.01 -18.18
N LYS A 4 -13.97 -4.05 -19.51
CA LYS A 4 -12.86 -4.60 -20.26
C LYS A 4 -11.54 -3.81 -20.10
N LEU A 5 -11.63 -2.49 -19.87
CA LEU A 5 -10.49 -1.64 -19.56
C LEU A 5 -9.98 -1.88 -18.12
N ILE A 6 -10.89 -1.98 -17.15
CA ILE A 6 -10.55 -2.25 -15.75
C ILE A 6 -9.92 -3.64 -15.62
N ASP A 7 -10.53 -4.67 -16.19
CA ASP A 7 -10.02 -6.04 -16.15
C ASP A 7 -8.63 -6.14 -16.77
N VAL A 8 -8.43 -5.61 -17.97
CA VAL A 8 -7.14 -5.69 -18.69
C VAL A 8 -6.04 -4.88 -17.99
N GLU A 9 -6.34 -3.72 -17.45
CA GLU A 9 -5.31 -2.85 -16.87
C GLU A 9 -4.95 -3.26 -15.42
N ILE A 10 -5.93 -3.68 -14.62
CA ILE A 10 -5.68 -4.15 -13.26
C ILE A 10 -5.03 -5.53 -13.28
N ASP A 11 -5.56 -6.47 -14.08
CA ASP A 11 -4.98 -7.81 -14.23
C ASP A 11 -3.56 -7.74 -14.77
N ALA A 12 -3.30 -6.93 -15.80
CA ALA A 12 -1.96 -6.77 -16.34
C ALA A 12 -0.96 -6.23 -15.30
N LYS A 13 -1.36 -5.23 -14.51
CA LYS A 13 -0.51 -4.69 -13.43
C LYS A 13 -0.33 -5.68 -12.29
N ALA A 14 -1.39 -6.35 -11.85
CA ALA A 14 -1.31 -7.37 -10.81
C ALA A 14 -0.40 -8.53 -11.25
N CYS A 15 -0.57 -9.03 -12.46
CA CYS A 15 0.30 -10.05 -13.04
C CYS A 15 1.75 -9.57 -13.16
N GLN A 16 1.99 -8.34 -13.60
CA GLN A 16 3.33 -7.77 -13.69
C GLN A 16 4.02 -7.71 -12.32
N PHE A 17 3.32 -7.23 -11.28
CA PHE A 17 3.85 -7.22 -9.92
C PHE A 17 4.09 -8.62 -9.37
N ALA A 18 3.15 -9.55 -9.58
CA ALA A 18 3.30 -10.93 -9.12
C ALA A 18 4.51 -11.64 -9.75
N GLN A 19 4.77 -11.39 -11.04
CA GLN A 19 5.84 -12.04 -11.79
C GLN A 19 7.20 -11.37 -11.60
N ASN A 20 7.25 -10.05 -11.69
CA ASN A 20 8.52 -9.30 -11.76
C ASN A 20 8.91 -8.69 -10.41
N GLY A 21 7.95 -8.53 -9.46
CA GLY A 21 8.18 -7.76 -8.25
C GLY A 21 8.41 -6.28 -8.55
N ILE A 22 9.11 -5.62 -7.66
CA ILE A 22 9.55 -4.22 -7.81
C ILE A 22 11.07 -4.12 -7.90
N SER A 23 11.56 -3.05 -8.50
CA SER A 23 12.98 -2.71 -8.56
C SER A 23 13.46 -2.03 -7.27
N GLN A 24 14.78 -1.96 -7.07
CA GLN A 24 15.37 -1.21 -5.96
C GLN A 24 15.04 0.28 -6.04
N GLU A 25 15.00 0.86 -7.24
CA GLU A 25 14.65 2.26 -7.42
C GLU A 25 13.21 2.57 -6.99
N GLU A 26 12.26 1.70 -7.35
CA GLU A 26 10.85 1.83 -6.93
C GLU A 26 10.71 1.71 -5.41
N LEU A 27 11.43 0.77 -4.79
CA LEU A 27 11.46 0.64 -3.34
C LEU A 27 12.02 1.90 -2.68
N ASP A 28 13.11 2.45 -3.18
CA ASP A 28 13.74 3.66 -2.63
C ASP A 28 12.85 4.90 -2.78
N GLN A 29 12.14 5.03 -3.91
CA GLN A 29 11.16 6.10 -4.11
C GLN A 29 9.98 5.96 -3.16
N ALA A 30 9.45 4.75 -2.98
CA ALA A 30 8.37 4.48 -2.03
C ALA A 30 8.78 4.80 -0.60
N LYS A 31 9.98 4.41 -0.16
CA LYS A 31 10.52 4.75 1.16
C LYS A 31 10.63 6.25 1.35
N LYS A 32 11.20 6.99 0.40
CA LYS A 32 11.31 8.46 0.46
C LYS A 32 9.94 9.10 0.61
N TYR A 33 8.95 8.65 -0.16
CA TYR A 33 7.59 9.16 -0.08
C TYR A 33 6.97 8.88 1.29
N LEU A 34 6.99 7.63 1.74
CA LEU A 34 6.34 7.20 2.98
C LEU A 34 6.96 7.84 4.23
N THR A 35 8.29 8.00 4.25
CA THR A 35 8.99 8.60 5.38
C THR A 35 8.89 10.12 5.38
N GLY A 36 8.92 10.75 4.19
CA GLY A 36 8.79 12.20 4.05
C GLY A 36 7.37 12.71 4.29
N ALA A 37 6.35 11.97 3.86
CA ALA A 37 4.95 12.36 4.07
C ALA A 37 4.45 12.13 5.51
N TYR A 38 5.08 11.25 6.27
CA TYR A 38 4.61 10.88 7.60
C TYR A 38 4.59 12.05 8.61
N PRO A 39 5.64 12.85 8.77
CA PRO A 39 5.63 13.98 9.68
C PRO A 39 4.56 15.02 9.35
N LEU A 40 4.20 15.18 8.08
CA LEU A 40 3.20 16.16 7.63
C LEU A 40 1.78 15.81 8.10
N ARG A 41 1.56 14.57 8.55
CA ARG A 41 0.27 14.13 9.09
C ARG A 41 -0.03 14.66 10.49
N PHE A 42 0.98 15.20 11.19
CA PHE A 42 0.86 15.72 12.56
C PHE A 42 0.58 17.24 12.57
N ASP A 43 -0.10 17.77 11.57
CA ASP A 43 -0.49 19.15 11.47
C ASP A 43 -1.84 19.40 12.16
N GLY A 44 -1.77 19.93 13.38
CA GLY A 44 -2.92 20.29 14.20
C GLY A 44 -3.42 19.21 15.17
N ASN A 45 -4.19 19.64 16.18
CA ASN A 45 -4.63 18.77 17.28
C ASN A 45 -5.60 17.67 16.84
N GLY A 46 -6.46 17.94 15.85
CA GLY A 46 -7.43 16.96 15.34
C GLY A 46 -6.74 15.74 14.69
N PRO A 47 -5.86 15.95 13.69
CA PRO A 47 -5.06 14.88 13.10
C PRO A 47 -4.23 14.12 14.12
N ILE A 48 -3.56 14.80 15.05
CA ILE A 48 -2.77 14.14 16.11
C ILE A 48 -3.67 13.23 16.97
N ALA A 49 -4.82 13.71 17.44
CA ALA A 49 -5.74 12.90 18.22
C ALA A 49 -6.24 11.69 17.45
N SER A 50 -6.58 11.83 16.17
CA SER A 50 -7.02 10.73 15.31
C SER A 50 -5.93 9.67 15.10
N ILE A 51 -4.69 10.10 14.94
CA ILE A 51 -3.54 9.19 14.82
C ILE A 51 -3.35 8.40 16.11
N LEU A 52 -3.37 9.08 17.26
CA LEU A 52 -3.21 8.42 18.56
C LEU A 52 -4.32 7.41 18.86
N VAL A 53 -5.57 7.76 18.55
CA VAL A 53 -6.70 6.82 18.66
C VAL A 53 -6.52 5.62 17.74
N GLY A 54 -6.12 5.84 16.47
CA GLY A 54 -5.84 4.77 15.53
C GLY A 54 -4.73 3.84 16.03
N MET A 55 -3.66 4.39 16.57
CA MET A 55 -2.58 3.61 17.17
C MET A 55 -3.06 2.77 18.37
N GLN A 56 -3.89 3.36 19.24
CA GLN A 56 -4.47 2.66 20.38
C GLN A 56 -5.36 1.50 19.93
N MET A 57 -6.21 1.70 18.92
CA MET A 57 -7.06 0.65 18.36
C MET A 57 -6.24 -0.50 17.77
N GLN A 58 -5.10 -0.22 17.17
CA GLN A 58 -4.17 -1.20 16.62
C GLN A 58 -3.18 -1.76 17.65
N ARG A 59 -3.29 -1.34 18.91
CA ARG A 59 -2.37 -1.72 20.02
C ARG A 59 -0.91 -1.40 19.74
N LEU A 60 -0.66 -0.33 18.98
CA LEU A 60 0.69 0.16 18.74
C LEU A 60 1.19 0.95 19.94
N PRO A 61 2.48 0.83 20.31
CA PRO A 61 3.06 1.59 21.40
C PRO A 61 3.20 3.07 21.02
N VAL A 62 3.26 3.95 22.02
CA VAL A 62 3.32 5.41 21.80
C VAL A 62 4.57 5.83 21.04
N ASP A 63 5.68 5.15 21.23
CA ASP A 63 6.96 5.38 20.55
C ASP A 63 6.96 4.94 19.08
N TYR A 64 5.91 4.25 18.62
CA TYR A 64 5.74 3.91 17.20
C TYR A 64 5.82 5.13 16.29
N ILE A 65 5.38 6.31 16.77
CA ILE A 65 5.51 7.56 16.03
C ILE A 65 6.97 7.84 15.63
N ASN A 66 7.91 7.54 16.52
CA ASN A 66 9.33 7.78 16.30
C ASN A 66 10.02 6.63 15.56
N THR A 67 9.57 5.40 15.73
CA THR A 67 10.22 4.19 15.22
C THR A 67 9.67 3.72 13.86
N ARG A 68 8.48 4.21 13.46
CA ARG A 68 7.85 3.81 12.19
C ARG A 68 8.74 4.02 10.98
N ASN A 69 9.38 5.17 10.86
CA ASN A 69 10.21 5.48 9.71
C ASN A 69 11.45 4.59 9.64
N ASP A 70 12.01 4.21 10.78
CA ASP A 70 13.12 3.25 10.83
C ASP A 70 12.67 1.87 10.35
N SER A 71 11.47 1.44 10.76
CA SER A 71 10.87 0.19 10.28
C SER A 71 10.62 0.21 8.76
N VAL A 72 10.13 1.32 8.21
CA VAL A 72 9.95 1.48 6.75
C VAL A 72 11.29 1.42 6.02
N ASN A 73 12.31 2.09 6.55
CA ASN A 73 13.65 2.10 5.94
C ASN A 73 14.35 0.74 6.02
N ALA A 74 14.04 -0.07 7.04
CA ALA A 74 14.62 -1.40 7.23
C ALA A 74 14.11 -2.44 6.22
N VAL A 75 12.95 -2.22 5.59
CA VAL A 75 12.38 -3.16 4.57
C VAL A 75 13.37 -3.38 3.44
N THR A 76 13.65 -4.63 3.12
CA THR A 76 14.56 -5.02 2.02
C THR A 76 13.79 -5.33 0.73
N LEU A 77 14.49 -5.28 -0.40
CA LEU A 77 13.92 -5.64 -1.70
C LEU A 77 13.48 -7.12 -1.72
N GLU A 78 14.23 -7.98 -1.07
CA GLU A 78 13.92 -9.40 -0.97
C GLU A 78 12.61 -9.63 -0.21
N GLU A 79 12.45 -8.98 0.94
CA GLU A 79 11.24 -9.09 1.76
C GLU A 79 10.00 -8.59 1.03
N ILE A 80 10.09 -7.42 0.39
CA ILE A 80 8.93 -6.86 -0.33
C ILE A 80 8.54 -7.72 -1.53
N ASN A 81 9.51 -8.22 -2.29
CA ASN A 81 9.24 -9.08 -3.43
C ASN A 81 8.69 -10.46 -3.01
N ARG A 82 9.07 -10.98 -1.84
CA ARG A 82 8.44 -12.17 -1.26
C ARG A 82 6.98 -11.89 -0.91
N VAL A 83 6.70 -10.81 -0.21
CA VAL A 83 5.31 -10.44 0.17
C VAL A 83 4.43 -10.17 -1.05
N ILE A 84 4.98 -9.54 -2.10
CA ILE A 84 4.24 -9.32 -3.35
C ILE A 84 3.75 -10.66 -3.94
N LYS A 85 4.60 -11.68 -3.98
CA LYS A 85 4.22 -13.01 -4.49
C LYS A 85 3.17 -13.71 -3.64
N ASP A 86 3.19 -13.45 -2.33
CA ASP A 86 2.24 -14.06 -1.40
C ASP A 86 0.86 -13.36 -1.43
N VAL A 87 0.82 -12.06 -1.72
CA VAL A 87 -0.39 -11.23 -1.62
C VAL A 87 -1.04 -10.96 -2.98
N TYR A 88 -0.23 -10.75 -4.01
CA TYR A 88 -0.74 -10.52 -5.37
C TYR A 88 -0.97 -11.86 -6.08
N LEU A 89 -2.19 -12.37 -5.94
CA LEU A 89 -2.65 -13.61 -6.57
C LEU A 89 -3.65 -13.23 -7.69
N PRO A 90 -3.19 -13.05 -8.94
CA PRO A 90 -4.06 -12.59 -10.04
C PRO A 90 -5.27 -13.50 -10.27
N ASP A 91 -5.09 -14.81 -10.10
CA ASP A 91 -6.15 -15.81 -10.30
C ASP A 91 -7.25 -15.75 -9.21
N ASP A 92 -6.97 -15.11 -8.06
CA ASP A 92 -7.90 -14.96 -6.93
C ASP A 92 -8.55 -13.56 -6.90
N LEU A 93 -8.41 -12.78 -7.95
CA LEU A 93 -8.92 -11.42 -8.02
C LEU A 93 -10.44 -11.42 -8.21
N HIS A 94 -11.18 -10.86 -7.25
CA HIS A 94 -12.63 -10.77 -7.30
C HIS A 94 -13.07 -9.32 -7.48
N PHE A 95 -13.88 -9.06 -8.52
CA PHE A 95 -14.46 -7.74 -8.76
C PHE A 95 -15.86 -7.63 -8.19
N THR A 96 -16.11 -6.60 -7.38
CA THR A 96 -17.47 -6.23 -6.95
C THR A 96 -17.84 -4.91 -7.60
N VAL A 97 -18.88 -4.92 -8.44
CA VAL A 97 -19.36 -3.73 -9.13
C VAL A 97 -20.70 -3.32 -8.56
N VAL A 98 -20.84 -2.05 -8.14
CA VAL A 98 -22.08 -1.46 -7.62
C VAL A 98 -22.53 -0.34 -8.55
N GLY A 99 -23.77 -0.43 -9.07
CA GLY A 99 -24.36 0.52 -10.01
C GLY A 99 -24.88 -0.16 -11.27
N GLN A 100 -25.12 0.64 -12.30
CA GLN A 100 -25.51 0.17 -13.64
C GLN A 100 -24.51 0.73 -14.66
N PRO A 101 -23.28 0.22 -14.71
CA PRO A 101 -22.31 0.64 -15.72
C PRO A 101 -22.76 0.13 -17.10
N GLU A 102 -22.70 0.99 -18.11
CA GLU A 102 -22.97 0.58 -19.48
C GLU A 102 -21.87 -0.38 -19.97
N GLY A 103 -22.26 -1.57 -20.47
CA GLY A 103 -21.33 -2.54 -21.06
C GLY A 103 -20.94 -3.72 -20.16
N LEU A 104 -21.64 -3.94 -19.03
CA LEU A 104 -21.62 -5.18 -18.26
C LEU A 104 -22.67 -6.13 -18.79
#